data_3be8326158e827125d87afdf53ffbd8e
#
_entry.id   3be8326158e827125d87afdf53ffbd8e
#
_cell.length_a   1.000
_cell.length_b   1.000
_cell.length_c   1.000
_cell.angle_alpha   90.00
_cell.angle_beta   90.00
_cell.angle_gamma   90.00
#
_symmetry.space_group_name_H-M   'P 1'
#
loop_
_entity.id
_entity.type
_entity.pdbx_description
1 polymer ?
#
loop_
_entity_poly.entity_id
_entity_poly.type
_entity_poly.pdbx_seq_one_letter_code
_entity_poly.pdbx_strand_id
1 'polypeptide(L)'
;MVTIRQEQKNDYRKTEEVVQQAFLHEEFSDKTEHALVKRIRECDAFIPELSIVAVDEEIVGHIMLSKITIEQDGTSVESLALAPVSVAPNHQKKGIGGKLIVAALEKAKELGYGSVVVLGHSEYYPKFGFKKASEWNIKAPFEVPDEVFMVIELSENALQGVEGVVQYSSAFAE
;
A
#
# COMPACT_ATOMS: atom_id res chain seq x y z
N MET A 1 14.33 -14.52 13.77
CA MET A 1 14.64 -13.19 13.19
C MET A 1 13.89 -13.02 11.88
N VAL A 2 13.31 -11.84 11.65
CA VAL A 2 12.53 -11.57 10.46
C VAL A 2 13.41 -10.94 9.38
N THR A 3 13.32 -11.49 8.16
CA THR A 3 13.99 -10.95 6.99
C THR A 3 12.96 -10.31 6.07
N ILE A 4 13.27 -9.11 5.56
CA ILE A 4 12.41 -8.39 4.63
C ILE A 4 13.05 -8.48 3.25
N ARG A 5 12.31 -8.97 2.26
CA ARG A 5 12.83 -9.13 0.89
C ARG A 5 11.72 -9.00 -0.14
N GLN A 6 12.11 -8.82 -1.39
CA GLN A 6 11.15 -8.81 -2.50
C GLN A 6 10.48 -10.18 -2.64
N GLU A 7 9.20 -10.18 -2.91
CA GLU A 7 8.44 -11.39 -3.19
C GLU A 7 8.88 -11.98 -4.54
N GLN A 8 8.96 -13.30 -4.61
CA GLN A 8 9.29 -14.03 -5.83
C GLN A 8 8.07 -14.85 -6.28
N LYS A 9 8.05 -15.30 -7.53
CA LYS A 9 6.90 -16.03 -8.07
C LYS A 9 6.52 -17.25 -7.26
N ASN A 10 7.50 -17.98 -6.74
CA ASN A 10 7.22 -19.17 -5.94
C ASN A 10 6.68 -18.83 -4.54
N ASP A 11 6.65 -17.55 -4.17
CA ASP A 11 6.05 -17.11 -2.91
C ASP A 11 4.56 -16.82 -3.05
N TYR A 12 4.05 -16.62 -4.26
CA TYR A 12 2.73 -16.05 -4.51
C TYR A 12 1.61 -16.77 -3.76
N ARG A 13 1.61 -18.08 -3.82
CA ARG A 13 0.58 -18.88 -3.15
C ARG A 13 0.60 -18.69 -1.64
N LYS A 14 1.79 -18.72 -1.04
CA LYS A 14 1.94 -18.54 0.40
C LYS A 14 1.58 -17.13 0.82
N THR A 15 1.97 -16.13 0.01
CA THR A 15 1.59 -14.74 0.27
C THR A 15 0.07 -14.59 0.33
N GLU A 16 -0.65 -15.18 -0.63
CA GLU A 16 -2.11 -15.08 -0.64
C GLU A 16 -2.73 -15.74 0.58
N GLU A 17 -2.17 -16.85 1.04
CA GLU A 17 -2.64 -17.51 2.26
C GLU A 17 -2.45 -16.60 3.49
N VAL A 18 -1.28 -15.95 3.60
CA VAL A 18 -0.98 -15.04 4.71
C VAL A 18 -1.93 -13.84 4.69
N VAL A 19 -2.15 -13.25 3.51
CA VAL A 19 -3.06 -12.12 3.37
C VAL A 19 -4.48 -12.53 3.78
N GLN A 20 -4.96 -13.67 3.30
CA GLN A 20 -6.28 -14.16 3.64
C GLN A 20 -6.43 -14.35 5.15
N GLN A 21 -5.45 -14.98 5.78
CA GLN A 21 -5.48 -15.23 7.23
C GLN A 21 -5.43 -13.94 8.04
N ALA A 22 -4.63 -12.97 7.58
CA ALA A 22 -4.47 -11.70 8.28
C ALA A 22 -5.79 -10.93 8.38
N PHE A 23 -6.62 -11.00 7.34
CA PHE A 23 -7.89 -10.26 7.30
C PHE A 23 -9.12 -11.08 7.66
N LEU A 24 -8.95 -12.37 7.93
CA LEU A 24 -10.08 -13.28 8.16
C LEU A 24 -11.03 -12.81 9.29
N HIS A 25 -10.48 -12.21 10.33
CA HIS A 25 -11.25 -11.76 11.48
C HIS A 25 -11.29 -10.24 11.61
N GLU A 26 -10.84 -9.51 10.60
CA GLU A 26 -10.87 -8.05 10.62
C GLU A 26 -12.28 -7.54 10.39
N GLU A 27 -12.76 -6.68 11.31
CA GLU A 27 -14.13 -6.19 11.31
C GLU A 27 -14.48 -5.38 10.05
N PHE A 28 -13.56 -4.55 9.59
CA PHE A 28 -13.82 -3.63 8.48
C PHE A 28 -13.31 -4.14 7.12
N SER A 29 -12.90 -5.39 7.07
CA SER A 29 -12.42 -6.02 5.84
C SER A 29 -13.55 -6.75 5.14
N ASP A 30 -13.55 -6.74 3.79
CA ASP A 30 -14.46 -7.55 2.99
C ASP A 30 -13.94 -8.98 2.79
N LYS A 31 -12.79 -9.32 3.38
CA LYS A 31 -12.16 -10.64 3.31
C LYS A 31 -11.68 -11.03 1.92
N THR A 32 -11.52 -10.06 1.01
CA THR A 32 -11.10 -10.31 -0.36
C THR A 32 -9.73 -9.71 -0.69
N GLU A 33 -8.97 -9.29 0.32
CA GLU A 33 -7.66 -8.66 0.12
C GLU A 33 -6.69 -9.58 -0.62
N HIS A 34 -6.74 -10.89 -0.39
CA HIS A 34 -5.88 -11.84 -1.10
C HIS A 34 -6.24 -11.92 -2.59
N ALA A 35 -7.51 -11.77 -2.92
CA ALA A 35 -7.94 -11.72 -4.32
C ALA A 35 -7.50 -10.42 -4.98
N LEU A 36 -7.51 -9.31 -4.24
CA LEU A 36 -6.99 -8.03 -4.72
C LEU A 36 -5.52 -8.14 -5.08
N VAL A 37 -4.70 -8.77 -4.23
CA VAL A 37 -3.28 -8.99 -4.50
C VAL A 37 -3.11 -9.72 -5.83
N LYS A 38 -3.87 -10.78 -6.05
CA LYS A 38 -3.82 -11.55 -7.29
C LYS A 38 -4.19 -10.69 -8.50
N ARG A 39 -5.27 -9.91 -8.39
CA ARG A 39 -5.71 -9.03 -9.49
C ARG A 39 -4.67 -7.98 -9.82
N ILE A 40 -4.02 -7.39 -8.81
CA ILE A 40 -2.97 -6.39 -9.04
C ILE A 40 -1.82 -7.02 -9.80
N ARG A 41 -1.39 -8.24 -9.43
CA ARG A 41 -0.30 -8.92 -10.12
C ARG A 41 -0.57 -9.14 -11.60
N GLU A 42 -1.84 -9.22 -11.98
CA GLU A 42 -2.25 -9.52 -13.34
C GLU A 42 -2.53 -8.27 -14.18
N CYS A 43 -2.28 -7.08 -13.63
CA CYS A 43 -2.56 -5.82 -14.34
C CYS A 43 -1.31 -4.94 -14.42
N ASP A 44 -1.42 -3.85 -15.21
CA ASP A 44 -0.30 -2.94 -15.47
C ASP A 44 0.13 -2.14 -14.24
N ALA A 45 -0.68 -2.12 -13.18
CA ALA A 45 -0.33 -1.41 -11.95
C ALA A 45 0.68 -2.16 -11.09
N PHE A 46 0.96 -3.42 -11.39
CA PHE A 46 1.87 -4.24 -10.60
C PHE A 46 3.32 -3.80 -10.77
N ILE A 47 4.01 -3.68 -9.65
CA ILE A 47 5.44 -3.36 -9.60
C ILE A 47 6.10 -4.44 -8.77
N PRO A 48 6.76 -5.43 -9.40
CA PRO A 48 7.34 -6.56 -8.65
C PRO A 48 8.25 -6.15 -7.50
N GLU A 49 9.05 -5.12 -7.68
CA GLU A 49 9.97 -4.62 -6.65
C GLU A 49 9.24 -4.04 -5.43
N LEU A 50 7.96 -3.72 -5.57
CA LEU A 50 7.12 -3.17 -4.50
C LEU A 50 6.11 -4.17 -3.96
N SER A 51 6.33 -5.45 -4.21
CA SER A 51 5.66 -6.54 -3.54
C SER A 51 6.71 -7.20 -2.65
N ILE A 52 6.58 -7.01 -1.34
CA ILE A 52 7.64 -7.32 -0.38
C ILE A 52 7.09 -8.22 0.72
N VAL A 53 7.88 -9.21 1.10
CA VAL A 53 7.48 -10.18 2.13
C VAL A 53 8.39 -10.10 3.35
N ALA A 54 7.81 -10.44 4.49
CA ALA A 54 8.54 -10.66 5.74
C ALA A 54 8.62 -12.17 5.96
N VAL A 55 9.82 -12.67 6.21
CA VAL A 55 10.08 -14.10 6.34
C VAL A 55 10.69 -14.41 7.71
N ASP A 56 10.09 -15.34 8.42
CA ASP A 56 10.60 -15.89 9.68
C ASP A 56 10.40 -17.41 9.58
N GLU A 57 11.36 -18.09 8.98
CA GLU A 57 11.32 -19.48 8.54
C GLU A 57 10.32 -19.68 7.40
N GLU A 58 9.15 -19.06 7.47
CA GLU A 58 8.18 -19.01 6.38
C GLU A 58 7.67 -17.58 6.23
N ILE A 59 6.91 -17.31 5.18
CA ILE A 59 6.34 -15.98 4.98
C ILE A 59 5.32 -15.68 6.07
N VAL A 60 5.51 -14.57 6.78
CA VAL A 60 4.65 -14.16 7.88
C VAL A 60 4.04 -12.78 7.66
N GLY A 61 4.40 -12.10 6.58
CA GLY A 61 3.83 -10.79 6.27
C GLY A 61 4.08 -10.39 4.83
N HIS A 62 3.33 -9.40 4.37
CA HIS A 62 3.40 -8.93 2.99
C HIS A 62 2.91 -7.49 2.90
N ILE A 63 3.51 -6.72 1.99
CA ILE A 63 3.04 -5.40 1.62
C ILE A 63 3.11 -5.26 0.11
N MET A 64 2.17 -4.52 -0.47
CA MET A 64 2.18 -4.23 -1.90
C MET A 64 1.87 -2.76 -2.12
N LEU A 65 2.71 -2.10 -2.92
CA LEU A 65 2.40 -0.78 -3.46
C LEU A 65 2.18 -0.97 -4.96
N SER A 66 1.15 -0.33 -5.49
CA SER A 66 0.81 -0.44 -6.91
C SER A 66 0.53 0.92 -7.52
N LYS A 67 0.59 1.02 -8.85
CA LYS A 67 0.46 2.30 -9.55
C LYS A 67 -0.97 2.85 -9.49
N ILE A 68 -1.04 4.13 -9.19
CA ILE A 68 -2.28 4.93 -9.29
C ILE A 68 -1.92 6.26 -9.93
N THR A 69 -2.94 7.06 -10.21
CA THR A 69 -2.72 8.43 -10.68
C THR A 69 -3.54 9.41 -9.84
N ILE A 70 -3.10 10.66 -9.83
CA ILE A 70 -3.84 11.78 -9.25
C ILE A 70 -4.20 12.67 -10.42
N GLU A 71 -5.49 12.87 -10.67
CA GLU A 71 -5.96 13.53 -11.89
C GLU A 71 -6.75 14.79 -11.62
N GLN A 72 -6.45 15.85 -12.41
CA GLN A 72 -7.18 17.11 -12.39
C GLN A 72 -7.10 17.75 -13.76
N ASP A 73 -8.26 18.13 -14.30
CA ASP A 73 -8.38 18.91 -15.55
C ASP A 73 -7.52 18.39 -16.70
N GLY A 74 -7.52 17.07 -16.90
CA GLY A 74 -6.76 16.43 -17.97
C GLY A 74 -5.29 16.19 -17.65
N THR A 75 -4.82 16.62 -16.48
CA THR A 75 -3.46 16.37 -16.01
C THR A 75 -3.44 15.15 -15.11
N SER A 76 -2.46 14.27 -15.32
CA SER A 76 -2.33 13.02 -14.57
C SER A 76 -0.93 12.96 -13.98
N VAL A 77 -0.85 12.72 -12.66
CA VAL A 77 0.43 12.57 -11.95
C VAL A 77 0.49 11.16 -11.38
N GLU A 78 1.61 10.49 -11.62
CA GLU A 78 1.82 9.13 -11.13
C GLU A 78 2.04 9.12 -9.62
N SER A 79 1.42 8.16 -8.94
CA SER A 79 1.60 7.93 -7.51
C SER A 79 1.46 6.43 -7.24
N LEU A 80 1.44 6.05 -5.98
CA LEU A 80 1.32 4.66 -5.56
C LEU A 80 0.22 4.53 -4.50
N ALA A 81 -0.45 3.39 -4.49
CA ALA A 81 -1.38 3.04 -3.43
C ALA A 81 -0.74 1.96 -2.56
N LEU A 82 -0.79 2.14 -1.24
CA LEU A 82 -0.36 1.15 -0.27
C LEU A 82 -1.58 0.30 0.09
N ALA A 83 -1.67 -0.88 -0.47
CA ALA A 83 -2.76 -1.83 -0.21
C ALA A 83 -2.49 -3.17 -0.87
N PRO A 84 -2.59 -4.27 -0.14
CA PRO A 84 -2.72 -4.34 1.31
C PRO A 84 -1.38 -4.40 2.02
N VAL A 85 -1.39 -4.25 3.35
CA VAL A 85 -0.28 -4.64 4.21
C VAL A 85 -0.85 -5.64 5.22
N SER A 86 -0.19 -6.76 5.40
CA SER A 86 -0.71 -7.84 6.23
C SER A 86 0.40 -8.58 6.98
N VAL A 87 0.05 -9.06 8.17
CA VAL A 87 0.94 -9.87 9.01
C VAL A 87 0.12 -11.04 9.54
N ALA A 88 0.69 -12.24 9.49
CA ALA A 88 0.03 -13.44 9.98
C ALA A 88 -0.42 -13.25 11.44
N PRO A 89 -1.60 -13.78 11.83
CA PRO A 89 -2.14 -13.53 13.16
C PRO A 89 -1.19 -13.79 14.32
N ASN A 90 -0.40 -14.87 14.27
CA ASN A 90 0.55 -15.19 15.34
C ASN A 90 1.77 -14.29 15.37
N HIS A 91 1.95 -13.45 14.39
CA HIS A 91 3.12 -12.56 14.28
C HIS A 91 2.75 -11.09 14.39
N GLN A 92 1.49 -10.76 14.63
CA GLN A 92 1.04 -9.39 14.80
C GLN A 92 1.55 -8.80 16.12
N LYS A 93 1.59 -7.46 16.18
CA LYS A 93 2.03 -6.70 17.37
C LYS A 93 3.51 -6.87 17.70
N LYS A 94 4.31 -7.25 16.71
CA LYS A 94 5.77 -7.40 16.85
C LYS A 94 6.55 -6.42 15.97
N GLY A 95 5.85 -5.44 15.38
CA GLY A 95 6.49 -4.42 14.56
C GLY A 95 6.78 -4.84 13.13
N ILE A 96 6.33 -6.00 12.69
CA ILE A 96 6.60 -6.51 11.34
C ILE A 96 5.92 -5.63 10.27
N GLY A 97 4.66 -5.23 10.51
CA GLY A 97 3.95 -4.34 9.58
C GLY A 97 4.70 -3.04 9.36
N GLY A 98 5.23 -2.45 10.44
CA GLY A 98 6.04 -1.23 10.35
C GLY A 98 7.30 -1.42 9.54
N LYS A 99 7.99 -2.55 9.72
CA LYS A 99 9.20 -2.87 8.94
C LYS A 99 8.88 -3.01 7.46
N LEU A 100 7.74 -3.63 7.13
CA LEU A 100 7.30 -3.74 5.74
C LEU A 100 7.00 -2.38 5.13
N ILE A 101 6.33 -1.51 5.88
CA ILE A 101 6.00 -0.16 5.40
C ILE A 101 7.28 0.63 5.13
N VAL A 102 8.22 0.64 6.07
CA VAL A 102 9.49 1.37 5.90
C VAL A 102 10.24 0.84 4.68
N ALA A 103 10.35 -0.48 4.53
CA ALA A 103 11.05 -1.09 3.39
C ALA A 103 10.40 -0.71 2.06
N ALA A 104 9.07 -0.72 2.01
CA ALA A 104 8.34 -0.37 0.78
C ALA A 104 8.52 1.10 0.42
N LEU A 105 8.45 2.00 1.41
CA LEU A 105 8.63 3.43 1.16
C LEU A 105 10.05 3.73 0.68
N GLU A 106 11.05 3.11 1.28
CA GLU A 106 12.43 3.28 0.85
C GLU A 106 12.64 2.78 -0.58
N LYS A 107 12.08 1.62 -0.90
CA LYS A 107 12.21 1.04 -2.25
C LYS A 107 11.50 1.90 -3.29
N ALA A 108 10.31 2.39 -2.96
CA ALA A 108 9.56 3.27 -3.87
C ALA A 108 10.36 4.55 -4.17
N LYS A 109 11.00 5.12 -3.15
CA LYS A 109 11.85 6.30 -3.33
C LYS A 109 13.05 5.98 -4.24
N GLU A 110 13.71 4.84 -4.03
CA GLU A 110 14.82 4.40 -4.88
C GLU A 110 14.39 4.26 -6.35
N LEU A 111 13.16 3.79 -6.58
CA LEU A 111 12.63 3.60 -7.93
C LEU A 111 12.18 4.90 -8.58
N GLY A 112 12.22 6.01 -7.86
CA GLY A 112 11.91 7.33 -8.42
C GLY A 112 10.45 7.78 -8.25
N TYR A 113 9.64 7.06 -7.48
CA TYR A 113 8.25 7.47 -7.23
C TYR A 113 8.22 8.65 -6.26
N GLY A 114 7.30 9.57 -6.48
CA GLY A 114 7.23 10.81 -5.69
C GLY A 114 6.34 10.73 -4.47
N SER A 115 5.34 9.86 -4.47
CA SER A 115 4.37 9.82 -3.38
C SER A 115 3.68 8.47 -3.25
N VAL A 116 3.10 8.25 -2.07
CA VAL A 116 2.29 7.05 -1.78
C VAL A 116 1.03 7.50 -1.05
N VAL A 117 -0.11 6.95 -1.48
CA VAL A 117 -1.42 7.22 -0.88
C VAL A 117 -1.83 6.00 -0.06
N VAL A 118 -2.44 6.23 1.10
CA VAL A 118 -2.98 5.16 1.93
C VAL A 118 -4.34 5.54 2.48
N LEU A 119 -5.23 4.55 2.54
CA LEU A 119 -6.50 4.66 3.24
C LEU A 119 -6.40 3.73 4.46
N GLY A 120 -6.33 4.29 5.65
CA GLY A 120 -6.11 3.47 6.84
C GLY A 120 -6.21 4.25 8.13
N HIS A 121 -5.73 3.64 9.20
CA HIS A 121 -5.87 4.19 10.55
C HIS A 121 -5.14 5.52 10.72
N SER A 122 -5.88 6.54 11.10
CA SER A 122 -5.37 7.91 11.28
C SER A 122 -4.31 8.04 12.39
N GLU A 123 -4.25 7.07 13.29
CA GLU A 123 -3.28 7.09 14.40
C GLU A 123 -2.03 6.26 14.11
N TYR A 124 -2.04 5.47 13.04
CA TYR A 124 -0.94 4.56 12.73
C TYR A 124 -0.01 5.12 11.65
N TYR A 125 -0.58 5.51 10.51
CA TYR A 125 0.23 5.91 9.36
C TYR A 125 1.02 7.21 9.55
N PRO A 126 0.55 8.19 10.34
CA PRO A 126 1.37 9.38 10.56
C PRO A 126 2.74 9.10 11.19
N LYS A 127 2.89 7.97 11.89
CA LYS A 127 4.19 7.56 12.45
C LYS A 127 5.26 7.39 11.37
N PHE A 128 4.83 7.12 10.14
CA PHE A 128 5.75 6.90 9.01
C PHE A 128 5.93 8.15 8.16
N GLY A 129 5.24 9.25 8.51
CA GLY A 129 5.33 10.51 7.79
C GLY A 129 4.13 10.83 6.91
N PHE A 130 3.10 9.98 6.90
CA PHE A 130 1.87 10.25 6.16
C PHE A 130 1.13 11.43 6.78
N LYS A 131 0.51 12.24 5.92
CA LYS A 131 -0.31 13.39 6.29
C LYS A 131 -1.62 13.33 5.55
N LYS A 132 -2.62 14.07 6.02
CA LYS A 132 -3.92 14.10 5.34
C LYS A 132 -3.75 14.55 3.89
N ALA A 133 -4.33 13.80 2.97
CA ALA A 133 -4.27 14.12 1.54
C ALA A 133 -4.90 15.49 1.25
N SER A 134 -5.87 15.90 2.05
CA SER A 134 -6.53 17.20 1.91
C SER A 134 -5.57 18.38 2.09
N GLU A 135 -4.41 18.20 2.71
CA GLU A 135 -3.41 19.26 2.80
C GLU A 135 -2.90 19.69 1.42
N TRP A 136 -3.03 18.83 0.41
CA TRP A 136 -2.66 19.14 -0.98
C TRP A 136 -3.86 19.19 -1.92
N ASN A 137 -5.08 19.20 -1.37
CA ASN A 137 -6.31 19.09 -2.17
C ASN A 137 -6.36 17.81 -3.01
N ILE A 138 -5.81 16.75 -2.49
CA ILE A 138 -5.88 15.43 -3.10
C ILE A 138 -7.04 14.70 -2.46
N LYS A 139 -7.92 14.14 -3.29
CA LYS A 139 -9.18 13.54 -2.84
C LYS A 139 -9.29 12.09 -3.26
N ALA A 140 -9.97 11.31 -2.43
CA ALA A 140 -10.36 9.95 -2.79
C ALA A 140 -11.49 10.01 -3.81
N PRO A 141 -11.62 8.98 -4.67
CA PRO A 141 -12.72 8.92 -5.65
C PRO A 141 -14.05 8.46 -5.02
N PHE A 142 -14.13 8.43 -3.70
CA PHE A 142 -15.32 8.02 -2.95
C PHE A 142 -15.33 8.79 -1.62
N GLU A 143 -16.44 8.73 -0.91
CA GLU A 143 -16.56 9.42 0.38
C GLU A 143 -15.87 8.62 1.48
N VAL A 144 -14.95 9.27 2.19
CA VAL A 144 -14.28 8.73 3.37
C VAL A 144 -14.00 9.88 4.33
N PRO A 145 -13.85 9.58 5.63
CA PRO A 145 -13.41 10.61 6.58
C PRO A 145 -12.04 11.17 6.16
N ASP A 146 -11.87 12.47 6.30
CA ASP A 146 -10.65 13.15 5.91
C ASP A 146 -9.40 12.57 6.58
N GLU A 147 -9.51 12.22 7.85
CA GLU A 147 -8.37 11.76 8.65
C GLU A 147 -7.83 10.39 8.25
N VAL A 148 -8.60 9.58 7.50
CA VAL A 148 -8.13 8.23 7.11
C VAL A 148 -7.55 8.17 5.70
N PHE A 149 -7.65 9.24 4.92
CA PHE A 149 -7.09 9.28 3.57
C PHE A 149 -5.83 10.14 3.59
N MET A 150 -4.68 9.49 3.44
CA MET A 150 -3.39 10.12 3.71
C MET A 150 -2.43 9.90 2.55
N VAL A 151 -1.40 10.77 2.50
CA VAL A 151 -0.36 10.69 1.48
C VAL A 151 0.99 11.04 2.12
N ILE A 152 2.06 10.47 1.57
CA ILE A 152 3.42 10.82 1.96
C ILE A 152 4.21 11.23 0.72
N GLU A 153 4.99 12.31 0.85
CA GLU A 153 5.98 12.68 -0.17
C GLU A 153 7.24 11.84 0.06
N LEU A 154 7.71 11.20 -0.99
CA LEU A 154 8.93 10.39 -0.91
C LEU A 154 10.18 11.21 -1.18
N SER A 155 10.03 12.36 -1.83
CA SER A 155 11.10 13.31 -2.02
C SER A 155 10.58 14.70 -1.70
N GLU A 156 11.49 15.62 -1.39
CA GLU A 156 11.12 16.98 -0.98
C GLU A 156 10.26 17.65 -2.05
N ASN A 157 9.11 18.17 -1.65
CA ASN A 157 8.18 18.90 -2.52
C ASN A 157 7.65 18.08 -3.70
N ALA A 158 7.64 16.76 -3.62
CA ALA A 158 7.14 15.92 -4.70
C ALA A 158 5.68 16.19 -5.04
N LEU A 159 4.89 16.65 -4.06
CA LEU A 159 3.48 16.96 -4.25
C LEU A 159 3.21 18.45 -4.44
N GLN A 160 4.24 19.27 -4.55
CA GLN A 160 4.05 20.70 -4.79
C GLN A 160 3.33 20.91 -6.13
N GLY A 161 2.17 21.58 -6.09
CA GLY A 161 1.35 21.79 -7.28
C GLY A 161 0.54 20.58 -7.72
N VAL A 162 0.61 19.47 -6.98
CA VAL A 162 -0.17 18.28 -7.29
C VAL A 162 -1.47 18.31 -6.51
N GLU A 163 -2.59 18.27 -7.23
CA GLU A 163 -3.92 18.18 -6.60
C GLU A 163 -4.84 17.40 -7.53
N GLY A 164 -6.01 17.03 -7.03
CA GLY A 164 -7.00 16.34 -7.83
C GLY A 164 -7.55 15.09 -7.15
N VAL A 165 -8.08 14.18 -7.96
CA VAL A 165 -8.75 12.96 -7.48
C VAL A 165 -7.91 11.74 -7.83
N VAL A 166 -7.70 10.89 -6.83
CA VAL A 166 -6.96 9.63 -7.02
C VAL A 166 -7.78 8.70 -7.93
N GLN A 167 -7.08 8.08 -8.89
CA GLN A 167 -7.66 7.05 -9.73
C GLN A 167 -6.91 5.74 -9.47
N TYR A 168 -7.61 4.80 -8.88
CA TYR A 168 -7.07 3.47 -8.63
C TYR A 168 -7.10 2.62 -9.90
N SER A 169 -6.24 1.60 -9.96
CA SER A 169 -6.27 0.67 -11.07
C SER A 169 -7.58 -0.12 -11.07
N SER A 170 -7.92 -0.73 -12.21
CA SER A 170 -9.13 -1.54 -12.35
C SER A 170 -9.15 -2.73 -11.38
N ALA A 171 -7.98 -3.17 -10.89
CA ALA A 171 -7.91 -4.26 -9.91
C ALA A 171 -8.69 -3.96 -8.64
N PHE A 172 -8.83 -2.68 -8.27
CA PHE A 172 -9.56 -2.26 -7.07
C PHE A 172 -11.07 -2.18 -7.28
N ALA A 173 -11.54 -2.26 -8.52
CA ALA A 173 -12.96 -2.06 -8.85
C ALA A 173 -13.84 -3.28 -8.57
N GLU A 174 -13.26 -4.43 -8.25
CA GLU A 174 -14.02 -5.68 -8.09
C GLU A 174 -14.20 -6.15 -6.66
#